data_2fd3fbf5b7df5094a475129146e677a8
#
_entry.id   2fd3fbf5b7df5094a475129146e677a8
#
_cell.length_a   1.000
_cell.length_b   1.000
_cell.length_c   1.000
_cell.angle_alpha   90.00
_cell.angle_beta   90.00
_cell.angle_gamma   90.00
#
_symmetry.space_group_name_H-M   'P 1'
#
loop_
_entity.id
_entity.type
_entity.pdbx_description
1 polymer ?
#
loop_
_entity_poly.entity_id
_entity_poly.type
_entity_poly.pdbx_seq_one_letter_code
_entity_poly.pdbx_strand_id
1 'polypeptide(L)'
;MLWFHGFTADRNASRPELEALARAGLLAVGLDAVGHGARRRPDFDPYFGGPKEEFTPRFLDLVARTVAEVPALFDHLRDEGLADERHLAVGGVSMGGYITYGAIVADRRIQTAVALLGSPEWDHPDSPHLHPDRFFPTALLSITAGADENVPPDSARAFHRVLEERYRDAPDRLRYVEIEGAPHLMHAADWARAVGEAVGWMTRLCG
;
A
#
# COMPACT_ATOMS: atom_id res chain seq x y z
N MET A 1 -10.41 -1.89 7.24
CA MET A 1 -9.24 -1.48 6.44
C MET A 1 -9.50 -1.59 4.95
N LEU A 2 -8.88 -0.77 4.13
CA LEU A 2 -8.86 -0.88 2.66
C LEU A 2 -7.61 -1.66 2.22
N TRP A 3 -7.75 -2.50 1.18
CA TRP A 3 -6.64 -3.25 0.61
C TRP A 3 -6.62 -3.14 -0.91
N PHE A 4 -5.44 -2.82 -1.47
CA PHE A 4 -5.24 -2.62 -2.89
C PHE A 4 -4.32 -3.68 -3.50
N HIS A 5 -4.73 -4.19 -4.67
CA HIS A 5 -4.04 -5.22 -5.45
C HIS A 5 -2.83 -4.67 -6.23
N GLY A 6 -2.02 -5.56 -6.79
CA GLY A 6 -0.92 -5.22 -7.70
C GLY A 6 -1.39 -4.79 -9.10
N PHE A 7 -0.47 -4.20 -9.88
CA PHE A 7 -0.73 -3.84 -11.27
C PHE A 7 -1.15 -5.05 -12.10
N THR A 8 -2.03 -4.86 -13.07
CA THR A 8 -2.70 -5.88 -13.92
C THR A 8 -3.68 -6.83 -13.20
N ALA A 9 -3.70 -6.86 -11.88
CA ALA A 9 -4.60 -7.66 -11.07
C ALA A 9 -5.97 -6.98 -10.84
N ASP A 10 -6.79 -7.58 -10.00
CA ASP A 10 -8.03 -7.03 -9.46
C ASP A 10 -8.15 -7.37 -7.97
N ARG A 11 -9.22 -6.91 -7.32
CA ARG A 11 -9.48 -7.17 -5.89
C ARG A 11 -9.53 -8.66 -5.52
N ASN A 12 -9.87 -9.55 -6.48
CA ASN A 12 -9.98 -10.99 -6.20
C ASN A 12 -8.61 -11.65 -6.06
N ALA A 13 -7.57 -11.06 -6.68
CA ALA A 13 -6.20 -11.56 -6.57
C ALA A 13 -5.67 -11.51 -5.12
N SER A 14 -6.18 -10.57 -4.31
CA SER A 14 -5.80 -10.43 -2.89
C SER A 14 -6.73 -11.19 -1.93
N ARG A 15 -7.56 -12.10 -2.43
CA ARG A 15 -8.50 -12.84 -1.60
C ARG A 15 -7.85 -13.59 -0.42
N PRO A 16 -6.70 -14.30 -0.59
CA PRO A 16 -6.03 -14.97 0.52
C PRO A 16 -5.61 -14.03 1.65
N GLU A 17 -5.09 -12.85 1.30
CA GLU A 17 -4.68 -11.80 2.25
C GLU A 17 -5.90 -11.24 2.99
N LEU A 18 -6.98 -10.93 2.26
CA LEU A 18 -8.24 -10.44 2.82
C LEU A 18 -8.84 -11.45 3.80
N GLU A 19 -8.84 -12.74 3.44
CA GLU A 19 -9.31 -13.82 4.33
C GLU A 19 -8.43 -13.97 5.58
N ALA A 20 -7.10 -13.78 5.46
CA ALA A 20 -6.21 -13.82 6.61
C ALA A 20 -6.47 -12.66 7.57
N LEU A 21 -6.65 -11.44 7.05
CA LEU A 21 -7.01 -10.25 7.81
C LEU A 21 -8.39 -10.39 8.47
N ALA A 22 -9.36 -10.94 7.76
CA ALA A 22 -10.70 -11.18 8.30
C ALA A 22 -10.69 -12.22 9.44
N ARG A 23 -9.91 -13.31 9.30
CA ARG A 23 -9.71 -14.28 10.40
C ARG A 23 -9.04 -13.66 11.63
N ALA A 24 -8.26 -12.60 11.44
CA ALA A 24 -7.66 -11.84 12.53
C ALA A 24 -8.61 -10.78 13.15
N GLY A 25 -9.88 -10.74 12.73
CA GLY A 25 -10.90 -9.87 13.31
C GLY A 25 -11.05 -8.51 12.63
N LEU A 26 -10.42 -8.28 11.48
CA LEU A 26 -10.49 -7.02 10.75
C LEU A 26 -11.57 -7.06 9.67
N LEU A 27 -12.33 -5.98 9.50
CA LEU A 27 -13.10 -5.76 8.29
C LEU A 27 -12.10 -5.38 7.18
N ALA A 28 -11.78 -6.33 6.28
CA ALA A 28 -10.89 -6.13 5.16
C ALA A 28 -11.68 -5.98 3.85
N VAL A 29 -11.54 -4.82 3.21
CA VAL A 29 -12.27 -4.45 1.98
C VAL A 29 -11.28 -4.37 0.83
N GLY A 30 -11.35 -5.32 -0.09
CA GLY A 30 -10.59 -5.32 -1.33
C GLY A 30 -11.24 -4.42 -2.38
N LEU A 31 -10.45 -3.57 -3.01
CA LEU A 31 -10.92 -2.59 -3.99
C LEU A 31 -10.20 -2.74 -5.32
N ASP A 32 -10.94 -2.55 -6.40
CA ASP A 32 -10.34 -2.37 -7.72
C ASP A 32 -9.80 -0.94 -7.84
N ALA A 33 -8.50 -0.81 -8.05
CA ALA A 33 -7.88 0.47 -8.33
C ALA A 33 -8.43 1.08 -9.64
N VAL A 34 -8.29 2.38 -9.80
CA VAL A 34 -8.70 3.07 -11.05
C VAL A 34 -8.08 2.35 -12.24
N GLY A 35 -8.89 2.08 -13.25
CA GLY A 35 -8.48 1.42 -14.48
C GLY A 35 -8.29 -0.10 -14.38
N HIS A 36 -8.58 -0.75 -13.24
CA HIS A 36 -8.41 -2.19 -13.01
C HIS A 36 -9.73 -2.90 -12.64
N GLY A 37 -9.73 -4.22 -12.71
CA GLY A 37 -10.85 -5.06 -12.31
C GLY A 37 -12.16 -4.69 -12.99
N ALA A 38 -13.24 -4.47 -12.24
CA ALA A 38 -14.53 -4.01 -12.77
C ALA A 38 -14.48 -2.58 -13.35
N ARG A 39 -13.40 -1.86 -13.11
CA ARG A 39 -13.15 -0.49 -13.58
C ARG A 39 -12.08 -0.46 -14.68
N ARG A 40 -11.74 -1.65 -15.25
CA ARG A 40 -10.68 -1.78 -16.27
C ARG A 40 -11.01 -0.93 -17.48
N ARG A 41 -10.03 -0.15 -17.93
CA ARG A 41 -10.13 0.63 -19.19
C ARG A 41 -10.26 -0.33 -20.37
N PRO A 42 -11.10 -0.02 -21.36
CA PRO A 42 -11.22 -0.83 -22.57
C PRO A 42 -9.90 -0.94 -23.37
N ASP A 43 -9.06 0.08 -23.28
CA ASP A 43 -7.78 0.21 -23.98
C ASP A 43 -6.56 -0.09 -23.06
N PHE A 44 -6.74 -0.86 -21.97
CA PHE A 44 -5.69 -1.10 -20.98
C PHE A 44 -4.40 -1.65 -21.59
N ASP A 45 -4.51 -2.71 -22.39
CA ASP A 45 -3.33 -3.38 -22.94
C ASP A 45 -2.56 -2.49 -23.93
N PRO A 46 -3.18 -1.85 -24.95
CA PRO A 46 -2.47 -0.90 -25.80
C PRO A 46 -1.99 0.35 -25.03
N TYR A 47 -2.70 0.78 -24.00
CA TYR A 47 -2.31 1.95 -23.20
C TYR A 47 -1.01 1.70 -22.42
N PHE A 48 -0.82 0.51 -21.85
CA PHE A 48 0.38 0.13 -21.11
C PHE A 48 1.41 -0.64 -21.94
N GLY A 49 1.06 -1.12 -23.13
CA GLY A 49 1.96 -1.79 -24.07
C GLY A 49 2.79 -0.85 -24.96
N GLY A 50 2.69 0.46 -24.73
CA GLY A 50 3.47 1.47 -25.46
C GLY A 50 4.95 1.55 -25.04
N PRO A 51 5.66 2.62 -25.47
CA PRO A 51 7.04 2.87 -25.06
C PRO A 51 7.19 2.89 -23.54
N LYS A 52 8.35 2.37 -23.05
CA LYS A 52 8.61 2.26 -21.62
C LYS A 52 8.56 3.63 -20.90
N GLU A 53 8.95 4.67 -21.57
CA GLU A 53 8.94 6.06 -21.08
C GLU A 53 7.53 6.55 -20.75
N GLU A 54 6.52 6.00 -21.41
CA GLU A 54 5.10 6.35 -21.16
C GLU A 54 4.46 5.51 -20.06
N PHE A 55 5.04 4.36 -19.72
CA PHE A 55 4.51 3.45 -18.72
C PHE A 55 4.47 4.12 -17.33
N THR A 56 5.59 4.65 -16.87
CA THR A 56 5.69 5.21 -15.51
C THR A 56 4.72 6.36 -15.26
N PRO A 57 4.61 7.39 -16.11
CA PRO A 57 3.63 8.45 -15.93
C PRO A 57 2.19 7.94 -15.93
N ARG A 58 1.85 7.00 -16.83
CA ARG A 58 0.51 6.39 -16.90
C ARG A 58 0.18 5.55 -15.67
N PHE A 59 1.13 4.79 -15.18
CA PHE A 59 1.02 4.01 -13.95
C PHE A 59 0.79 4.93 -12.74
N LEU A 60 1.60 5.98 -12.60
CA LEU A 60 1.48 6.93 -11.49
C LEU A 60 0.18 7.74 -11.55
N ASP A 61 -0.36 8.06 -12.75
CA ASP A 61 -1.70 8.66 -12.88
C ASP A 61 -2.79 7.77 -12.27
N LEU A 62 -2.76 6.46 -12.54
CA LEU A 62 -3.72 5.53 -11.93
C LEU A 62 -3.56 5.43 -10.42
N VAL A 63 -2.32 5.41 -9.94
CA VAL A 63 -2.02 5.42 -8.50
C VAL A 63 -2.57 6.69 -7.86
N ALA A 64 -2.23 7.87 -8.37
CA ALA A 64 -2.66 9.15 -7.83
C ALA A 64 -4.19 9.30 -7.82
N ARG A 65 -4.86 8.90 -8.90
CA ARG A 65 -6.32 8.91 -8.99
C ARG A 65 -6.98 7.95 -8.00
N THR A 66 -6.37 6.78 -7.75
CA THR A 66 -6.87 5.84 -6.74
C THR A 66 -6.67 6.40 -5.33
N VAL A 67 -5.52 7.02 -5.05
CA VAL A 67 -5.25 7.71 -3.78
C VAL A 67 -6.27 8.80 -3.50
N ALA A 68 -6.65 9.59 -4.51
CA ALA A 68 -7.64 10.66 -4.36
C ALA A 68 -9.04 10.16 -3.95
N GLU A 69 -9.36 8.90 -4.20
CA GLU A 69 -10.65 8.29 -3.80
C GLU A 69 -10.65 7.78 -2.34
N VAL A 70 -9.49 7.55 -1.73
CA VAL A 70 -9.37 6.91 -0.40
C VAL A 70 -10.15 7.63 0.69
N PRO A 71 -10.09 8.98 0.83
CA PRO A 71 -10.88 9.67 1.86
C PRO A 71 -12.38 9.43 1.72
N ALA A 72 -12.91 9.52 0.50
CA ALA A 72 -14.34 9.29 0.25
C ALA A 72 -14.77 7.84 0.49
N LEU A 73 -13.88 6.86 0.23
CA LEU A 73 -14.13 5.45 0.55
C LEU A 73 -14.23 5.23 2.07
N PHE A 74 -13.38 5.86 2.86
CA PHE A 74 -13.48 5.81 4.32
C PHE A 74 -14.73 6.52 4.84
N ASP A 75 -15.09 7.67 4.25
CA ASP A 75 -16.33 8.37 4.60
C ASP A 75 -17.54 7.49 4.35
N HIS A 76 -17.61 6.83 3.19
CA HIS A 76 -18.68 5.90 2.87
C HIS A 76 -18.77 4.72 3.88
N LEU A 77 -17.64 4.08 4.21
CA LEU A 77 -17.63 2.97 5.18
C LEU A 77 -18.06 3.43 6.58
N ARG A 78 -17.69 4.64 6.99
CA ARG A 78 -18.13 5.24 8.26
C ARG A 78 -19.64 5.49 8.23
N ASP A 79 -20.14 6.13 7.17
CA ASP A 79 -21.55 6.52 7.06
C ASP A 79 -22.48 5.30 6.99
N GLU A 80 -22.00 4.17 6.44
CA GLU A 80 -22.68 2.88 6.48
C GLU A 80 -22.53 2.13 7.82
N GLY A 81 -21.83 2.71 8.80
CA GLY A 81 -21.58 2.07 10.10
C GLY A 81 -20.64 0.86 10.05
N LEU A 82 -19.86 0.72 8.97
CA LEU A 82 -18.95 -0.41 8.76
C LEU A 82 -17.53 -0.13 9.25
N ALA A 83 -17.17 1.13 9.49
CA ALA A 83 -15.85 1.53 9.97
C ALA A 83 -15.92 2.53 11.11
N ASP A 84 -14.99 2.38 12.05
CA ASP A 84 -14.72 3.37 13.10
C ASP A 84 -13.53 4.24 12.68
N GLU A 85 -13.67 5.56 12.68
CA GLU A 85 -12.62 6.51 12.31
C GLU A 85 -11.35 6.37 13.16
N ARG A 86 -11.46 5.81 14.36
CA ARG A 86 -10.31 5.56 15.24
C ARG A 86 -9.47 4.36 14.82
N HIS A 87 -9.95 3.55 13.87
CA HIS A 87 -9.34 2.29 13.47
C HIS A 87 -9.21 2.15 11.94
N LEU A 88 -9.02 3.29 11.24
CA LEU A 88 -8.83 3.27 9.79
C LEU A 88 -7.44 2.74 9.44
N ALA A 89 -7.42 1.78 8.52
CA ALA A 89 -6.17 1.20 8.06
C ALA A 89 -6.17 0.99 6.54
N VAL A 90 -4.98 1.01 5.96
CA VAL A 90 -4.75 0.80 4.52
C VAL A 90 -3.60 -0.17 4.30
N GLY A 91 -3.69 -0.96 3.25
CA GLY A 91 -2.59 -1.82 2.83
C GLY A 91 -2.72 -2.23 1.38
N GLY A 92 -1.66 -2.80 0.84
CA GLY A 92 -1.67 -3.29 -0.52
C GLY A 92 -0.31 -3.75 -1.01
N VAL A 93 -0.31 -4.33 -2.21
CA VAL A 93 0.83 -5.02 -2.82
C VAL A 93 1.25 -4.33 -4.10
N SER A 94 2.54 -4.09 -4.31
CA SER A 94 3.11 -3.52 -5.54
C SER A 94 2.44 -2.16 -5.84
N MET A 95 1.65 -2.02 -6.89
CA MET A 95 0.83 -0.84 -7.12
C MET A 95 0.01 -0.45 -5.88
N GLY A 96 -0.57 -1.44 -5.16
CA GLY A 96 -1.27 -1.21 -3.89
C GLY A 96 -0.37 -0.68 -2.78
N GLY A 97 0.91 -1.04 -2.79
CA GLY A 97 1.93 -0.48 -1.90
C GLY A 97 2.21 1.00 -2.19
N TYR A 98 2.28 1.39 -3.48
CA TYR A 98 2.33 2.80 -3.89
C TYR A 98 1.10 3.57 -3.39
N ILE A 99 -0.10 3.02 -3.63
CA ILE A 99 -1.37 3.61 -3.18
C ILE A 99 -1.37 3.75 -1.65
N THR A 100 -0.84 2.78 -0.91
CA THR A 100 -0.73 2.83 0.56
C THR A 100 0.08 4.02 1.04
N TYR A 101 1.26 4.27 0.47
CA TYR A 101 2.06 5.45 0.81
C TYR A 101 1.33 6.76 0.50
N GLY A 102 0.70 6.85 -0.68
CA GLY A 102 -0.09 8.02 -1.06
C GLY A 102 -1.29 8.26 -0.16
N ALA A 103 -1.99 7.19 0.23
CA ALA A 103 -3.15 7.26 1.11
C ALA A 103 -2.81 7.87 2.49
N ILE A 104 -1.66 7.54 3.08
CA ILE A 104 -1.19 8.15 4.34
C ILE A 104 -1.06 9.67 4.20
N VAL A 105 -0.56 10.15 3.06
CA VAL A 105 -0.43 11.58 2.79
C VAL A 105 -1.80 12.23 2.57
N ALA A 106 -2.72 11.54 1.87
CA ALA A 106 -4.03 12.04 1.50
C ALA A 106 -5.01 12.09 2.69
N ASP A 107 -4.95 11.12 3.62
CA ASP A 107 -5.91 11.03 4.73
C ASP A 107 -5.21 10.79 6.08
N ARG A 108 -5.16 11.82 6.90
CA ARG A 108 -4.54 11.78 8.24
C ARG A 108 -5.29 10.95 9.28
N ARG A 109 -6.48 10.48 8.96
CA ARG A 109 -7.27 9.59 9.83
C ARG A 109 -6.73 8.15 9.82
N ILE A 110 -5.87 7.81 8.86
CA ILE A 110 -5.27 6.48 8.78
C ILE A 110 -4.35 6.25 9.97
N GLN A 111 -4.68 5.24 10.79
CA GLN A 111 -3.96 4.89 12.00
C GLN A 111 -2.85 3.85 11.76
N THR A 112 -3.09 2.97 10.79
CA THR A 112 -2.17 1.85 10.51
C THR A 112 -2.08 1.59 9.00
N ALA A 113 -0.87 1.32 8.53
CA ALA A 113 -0.61 1.06 7.13
C ALA A 113 0.40 -0.08 6.91
N VAL A 114 0.21 -0.86 5.84
CA VAL A 114 1.16 -1.88 5.38
C VAL A 114 1.39 -1.75 3.88
N ALA A 115 2.59 -1.32 3.51
CA ALA A 115 3.02 -1.21 2.11
C ALA A 115 3.91 -2.42 1.75
N LEU A 116 3.39 -3.33 0.92
CA LEU A 116 4.14 -4.48 0.41
C LEU A 116 4.65 -4.16 -1.00
N LEU A 117 5.96 -4.30 -1.23
CA LEU A 117 6.59 -4.19 -2.56
C LEU A 117 6.28 -2.88 -3.30
N GLY A 118 6.05 -1.79 -2.56
CA GLY A 118 5.75 -0.48 -3.10
C GLY A 118 6.89 0.51 -2.89
N SER A 119 6.80 1.67 -3.57
CA SER A 119 7.75 2.77 -3.41
C SER A 119 7.06 4.04 -2.89
N PRO A 120 7.64 4.74 -1.91
CA PRO A 120 7.20 6.08 -1.50
C PRO A 120 7.71 7.17 -2.43
N GLU A 121 8.67 6.87 -3.32
CA GLU A 121 9.27 7.81 -4.26
C GLU A 121 8.66 7.63 -5.65
N TRP A 122 8.03 8.69 -6.14
CA TRP A 122 7.37 8.75 -7.43
C TRP A 122 7.94 9.92 -8.25
N ASP A 123 8.03 9.75 -9.55
CA ASP A 123 8.25 10.88 -10.46
C ASP A 123 6.92 11.64 -10.67
N HIS A 124 6.46 12.28 -9.57
CA HIS A 124 5.19 12.99 -9.50
C HIS A 124 5.25 14.06 -8.39
N PRO A 125 4.59 15.23 -8.57
CA PRO A 125 4.56 16.29 -7.55
C PRO A 125 4.00 15.84 -6.18
N ASP A 126 3.05 14.89 -6.19
CA ASP A 126 2.42 14.36 -4.96
C ASP A 126 3.17 13.15 -4.41
N SER A 127 4.44 12.99 -4.74
CA SER A 127 5.25 11.86 -4.28
C SER A 127 5.33 11.82 -2.75
N PRO A 128 4.94 10.69 -2.11
CA PRO A 128 4.87 10.59 -0.66
C PRO A 128 6.17 10.95 0.07
N HIS A 129 7.33 10.65 -0.51
CA HIS A 129 8.63 10.94 0.11
C HIS A 129 8.89 12.45 0.28
N LEU A 130 8.17 13.32 -0.43
CA LEU A 130 8.24 14.78 -0.28
C LEU A 130 7.45 15.30 0.93
N HIS A 131 6.64 14.42 1.57
CA HIS A 131 5.74 14.76 2.67
C HIS A 131 5.98 13.91 3.92
N PRO A 132 7.22 13.77 4.43
CA PRO A 132 7.51 12.90 5.57
C PRO A 132 6.81 13.34 6.87
N ASP A 133 6.41 14.62 6.97
CA ASP A 133 5.62 15.17 8.07
C ASP A 133 4.18 14.65 8.13
N ARG A 134 3.69 14.04 7.05
CA ARG A 134 2.35 13.46 6.97
C ARG A 134 2.24 12.05 7.53
N PHE A 135 3.38 11.38 7.79
CA PHE A 135 3.40 9.97 8.17
C PHE A 135 3.15 9.73 9.67
N PHE A 136 3.78 10.50 10.56
CA PHE A 136 3.49 10.39 11.98
C PHE A 136 2.11 11.01 12.30
N PRO A 137 1.25 10.35 13.11
CA PRO A 137 1.46 9.17 13.94
C PRO A 137 1.02 7.84 13.31
N THR A 138 0.75 7.75 12.02
CA THR A 138 0.33 6.50 11.35
C THR A 138 1.35 5.38 11.61
N ALA A 139 0.92 4.23 12.09
CA ALA A 139 1.82 3.09 12.24
C ALA A 139 2.11 2.48 10.87
N LEU A 140 3.34 2.55 10.39
CA LEU A 140 3.75 2.09 9.07
C LEU A 140 4.66 0.86 9.14
N LEU A 141 4.23 -0.22 8.48
CA LEU A 141 5.09 -1.34 8.10
C LEU A 141 5.33 -1.30 6.59
N SER A 142 6.58 -1.29 6.18
CA SER A 142 6.96 -1.50 4.79
C SER A 142 7.71 -2.81 4.64
N ILE A 143 7.29 -3.63 3.67
CA ILE A 143 7.97 -4.89 3.33
C ILE A 143 8.41 -4.83 1.88
N THR A 144 9.70 -5.03 1.65
CA THR A 144 10.33 -5.03 0.33
C THR A 144 11.00 -6.36 0.03
N ALA A 145 11.28 -6.61 -1.23
CA ALA A 145 12.06 -7.76 -1.70
C ALA A 145 13.48 -7.29 -2.07
N GLY A 146 14.50 -7.97 -1.52
CA GLY A 146 15.89 -7.53 -1.64
C GLY A 146 16.47 -7.62 -3.05
N ALA A 147 15.90 -8.49 -3.91
CA ALA A 147 16.27 -8.64 -5.32
C ALA A 147 15.14 -8.21 -6.27
N ASP A 148 14.34 -7.21 -5.86
CA ASP A 148 13.25 -6.68 -6.66
C ASP A 148 13.77 -5.74 -7.75
N GLU A 149 13.69 -6.18 -9.01
CA GLU A 149 14.08 -5.38 -10.19
C GLU A 149 12.95 -4.48 -10.70
N ASN A 150 11.67 -4.75 -10.31
CA ASN A 150 10.51 -3.96 -10.71
C ASN A 150 10.32 -2.74 -9.80
N VAL A 151 10.46 -2.95 -8.49
CA VAL A 151 10.35 -1.93 -7.44
C VAL A 151 11.54 -2.09 -6.49
N PRO A 152 12.72 -1.56 -6.85
CA PRO A 152 13.93 -1.67 -6.03
C PRO A 152 13.70 -1.15 -4.60
N PRO A 153 14.24 -1.84 -3.56
CA PRO A 153 13.97 -1.52 -2.17
C PRO A 153 14.61 -0.22 -1.69
N ASP A 154 15.52 0.37 -2.47
CA ASP A 154 16.37 1.49 -2.04
C ASP A 154 15.57 2.72 -1.63
N SER A 155 14.52 3.11 -2.37
CA SER A 155 13.71 4.27 -2.04
C SER A 155 12.92 4.07 -0.75
N ALA A 156 12.33 2.89 -0.53
CA ALA A 156 11.64 2.58 0.71
C ALA A 156 12.59 2.54 1.90
N ARG A 157 13.77 1.93 1.73
CA ARG A 157 14.82 1.89 2.74
C ARG A 157 15.33 3.28 3.12
N ALA A 158 15.58 4.14 2.12
CA ALA A 158 16.03 5.51 2.34
C ALA A 158 14.95 6.34 3.03
N PHE A 159 13.70 6.20 2.62
CA PHE A 159 12.59 6.93 3.21
C PHE A 159 12.33 6.54 4.67
N HIS A 160 12.45 5.25 5.03
CA HIS A 160 12.34 4.82 6.42
C HIS A 160 13.39 5.49 7.33
N ARG A 161 14.63 5.66 6.86
CA ARG A 161 15.67 6.40 7.61
C ARG A 161 15.26 7.86 7.86
N VAL A 162 14.61 8.50 6.88
CA VAL A 162 14.07 9.86 7.05
C VAL A 162 12.95 9.89 8.08
N LEU A 163 12.13 8.85 8.15
CA LEU A 163 11.03 8.76 9.10
C LEU A 163 11.48 8.45 10.54
N GLU A 164 12.62 7.77 10.77
CA GLU A 164 13.10 7.40 12.12
C GLU A 164 13.10 8.56 13.10
N GLU A 165 13.55 9.74 12.66
CA GLU A 165 13.56 10.94 13.51
C GLU A 165 12.15 11.37 13.93
N ARG A 166 11.15 11.22 13.05
CA ARG A 166 9.76 11.58 13.33
C ARG A 166 9.06 10.58 14.26
N TYR A 167 9.52 9.35 14.27
CA TYR A 167 8.97 8.27 15.10
C TYR A 167 9.80 8.02 16.37
N ARG A 168 10.75 8.90 16.69
CA ARG A 168 11.65 8.74 17.85
C ARG A 168 10.90 8.49 19.15
N ASP A 169 9.78 9.15 19.38
CA ASP A 169 8.96 9.03 20.59
C ASP A 169 7.96 7.85 20.53
N ALA A 170 7.84 7.18 19.39
CA ALA A 170 7.00 5.99 19.20
C ALA A 170 7.61 5.04 18.15
N PRO A 171 8.83 4.50 18.41
CA PRO A 171 9.58 3.72 17.42
C PRO A 171 8.90 2.39 17.06
N ASP A 172 8.03 1.88 17.89
CA ASP A 172 7.22 0.68 17.67
C ASP A 172 6.12 0.89 16.61
N ARG A 173 5.88 2.14 16.17
CA ARG A 173 4.95 2.49 15.10
C ARG A 173 5.60 2.59 13.71
N LEU A 174 6.92 2.37 13.61
CA LEU A 174 7.64 2.37 12.33
C LEU A 174 8.44 1.09 12.19
N ARG A 175 8.21 0.34 11.11
CA ARG A 175 8.97 -0.89 10.86
C ARG A 175 9.24 -1.08 9.37
N TYR A 176 10.49 -1.40 9.06
CA TYR A 176 10.94 -1.80 7.72
C TYR A 176 11.42 -3.24 7.76
N VAL A 177 10.97 -4.04 6.80
CA VAL A 177 11.40 -5.43 6.61
C VAL A 177 11.81 -5.61 5.16
N GLU A 178 13.02 -6.09 4.95
CA GLU A 178 13.50 -6.50 3.63
C GLU A 178 13.67 -8.02 3.62
N ILE A 179 13.05 -8.69 2.66
CA ILE A 179 13.21 -10.13 2.47
C ILE A 179 14.38 -10.33 1.53
N GLU A 180 15.54 -10.66 2.11
CA GLU A 180 16.80 -10.79 1.39
C GLU A 180 16.71 -11.81 0.26
N GLY A 181 17.22 -11.45 -0.92
CA GLY A 181 17.24 -12.30 -2.11
C GLY A 181 15.89 -12.60 -2.75
N ALA A 182 14.77 -12.14 -2.17
CA ALA A 182 13.46 -12.34 -2.76
C ALA A 182 13.26 -11.45 -4.00
N PRO A 183 12.69 -11.97 -5.10
CA PRO A 183 12.29 -11.18 -6.26
C PRO A 183 10.93 -10.50 -6.03
N HIS A 184 10.51 -9.61 -6.96
CA HIS A 184 9.18 -8.96 -6.90
C HIS A 184 8.04 -9.99 -6.81
N LEU A 185 8.08 -11.02 -7.62
CA LEU A 185 7.18 -12.18 -7.53
C LEU A 185 7.78 -13.19 -6.56
N MET A 186 7.57 -12.95 -5.27
CA MET A 186 8.12 -13.77 -4.19
C MET A 186 7.74 -15.24 -4.32
N HIS A 187 8.62 -16.13 -3.90
CA HIS A 187 8.27 -17.52 -3.67
C HIS A 187 7.25 -17.68 -2.53
N ALA A 188 6.50 -18.77 -2.55
CA ALA A 188 5.39 -18.98 -1.61
C ALA A 188 5.78 -18.84 -0.13
N ALA A 189 6.98 -19.28 0.26
CA ALA A 189 7.44 -19.16 1.65
C ALA A 189 7.71 -17.70 2.07
N ASP A 190 8.36 -16.92 1.20
CA ASP A 190 8.65 -15.51 1.42
C ASP A 190 7.36 -14.68 1.43
N TRP A 191 6.44 -15.00 0.52
CA TRP A 191 5.12 -14.38 0.50
C TRP A 191 4.32 -14.67 1.77
N ALA A 192 4.29 -15.92 2.22
CA ALA A 192 3.63 -16.31 3.46
C ALA A 192 4.21 -15.57 4.68
N ARG A 193 5.54 -15.39 4.72
CA ARG A 193 6.21 -14.59 5.74
C ARG A 193 5.78 -13.13 5.68
N ALA A 194 5.78 -12.51 4.49
CA ALA A 194 5.37 -11.11 4.29
C ALA A 194 3.91 -10.88 4.74
N VAL A 195 2.99 -11.78 4.35
CA VAL A 195 1.59 -11.73 4.76
C VAL A 195 1.44 -11.92 6.27
N GLY A 196 2.18 -12.86 6.88
CA GLY A 196 2.18 -13.07 8.32
C GLY A 196 2.61 -11.83 9.10
N GLU A 197 3.68 -11.14 8.65
CA GLU A 197 4.13 -9.87 9.22
C GLU A 197 3.05 -8.78 9.07
N ALA A 198 2.41 -8.68 7.90
CA ALA A 198 1.36 -7.72 7.63
C ALA A 198 0.14 -7.92 8.55
N VAL A 199 -0.34 -9.15 8.66
CA VAL A 199 -1.48 -9.51 9.54
C VAL A 199 -1.14 -9.22 11.00
N GLY A 200 0.05 -9.64 11.47
CA GLY A 200 0.51 -9.39 12.84
C GLY A 200 0.62 -7.89 13.16
N TRP A 201 1.10 -7.09 12.20
CA TRP A 201 1.17 -5.63 12.34
C TRP A 201 -0.21 -5.01 12.48
N MET A 202 -1.11 -5.34 11.56
CA MET A 202 -2.49 -4.83 11.55
C MET A 202 -3.24 -5.21 12.82
N THR A 203 -3.16 -6.47 13.26
CA THR A 203 -3.84 -6.95 14.47
C THR A 203 -3.35 -6.22 15.73
N ARG A 204 -2.05 -5.96 15.83
CA ARG A 204 -1.47 -5.30 17.00
C ARG A 204 -1.84 -3.81 17.10
N LEU A 205 -2.02 -3.14 15.96
CA LEU A 205 -2.09 -1.66 15.92
C LEU A 205 -3.44 -1.11 15.46
N CYS A 206 -4.36 -1.99 14.99
CA CYS A 206 -5.76 -1.65 14.69
C CYS A 206 -6.73 -2.18 15.74
N GLY A 207 -6.26 -3.01 16.70
CA GLY A 207 -7.11 -3.61 17.76
C GLY A 207 -7.41 -2.67 18.91
#